data_40d0c7038e5d6acc80e2c43563de1600
#
_entry.id   40d0c7038e5d6acc80e2c43563de1600
#
_cell.length_a   1.000
_cell.length_b   1.000
_cell.length_c   1.000
_cell.angle_alpha   90.00
_cell.angle_beta   90.00
_cell.angle_gamma   90.00
#
_symmetry.space_group_name_H-M   'P 1'
#
loop_
_entity.id
_entity.type
_entity.pdbx_description
1 polymer ?
#
loop_
_entity_poly.entity_id
_entity_poly.type
_entity_poly.pdbx_seq_one_letter_code
_entity_poly.pdbx_strand_id
1 'polypeptide(L)'
;MMAASQAASQPAGTPLLAARGLTVRFGKVTALDGLDLTAADGQVLAVLGPNGAGKTTFVRTIATLIRPTSGELLVRGRDVVRDSAGVRRDIGLAGQFAAVEPTMTGRENLEMTARLFGHGRVTARQATAAVIDQLSLGEVADRRSGTYSGGQRRRLDLGASLVGGPRLLLLDEPTTGLDPASRREVWDAVRTLAAAGTDIVLTTHYLDEADELADHAVVIDHGRVIASGTVSELKAGIGQDVIEMTVADPAAMTLAGQILAGVTASQVRLDAGARRVSALAPGGPAALAAVIGWLEDAAVRVDEIGLRRPTLDEVFLTLTGDEARTPAVAGQTNGSMR
;
A
#
# COMPACT_ATOMS: atom_id res chain seq x y z
N MET A 1 1.49 -19.85 -27.12
CA MET A 1 2.26 -18.87 -27.91
C MET A 1 1.28 -17.77 -28.32
N MET A 2 1.16 -16.71 -27.52
CA MET A 2 0.58 -15.43 -27.94
C MET A 2 1.07 -14.39 -26.92
N ALA A 3 2.16 -13.73 -27.29
CA ALA A 3 2.60 -12.51 -26.63
C ALA A 3 1.79 -11.37 -27.24
N ALA A 4 0.93 -10.74 -26.48
CA ALA A 4 0.29 -9.49 -26.86
C ALA A 4 0.96 -8.35 -26.05
N SER A 5 1.97 -7.77 -26.66
CA SER A 5 2.50 -6.45 -26.33
C SER A 5 1.38 -5.44 -26.57
N GLN A 6 0.88 -4.81 -25.51
CA GLN A 6 0.21 -3.52 -25.62
C GLN A 6 1.08 -2.47 -24.94
N ALA A 7 1.85 -1.78 -25.77
CA ALA A 7 2.49 -0.53 -25.42
C ALA A 7 1.39 0.54 -25.30
N ALA A 8 0.99 0.85 -24.05
CA ALA A 8 0.21 2.04 -23.78
C ALA A 8 1.07 3.27 -24.09
N SER A 9 0.56 4.18 -24.93
CA SER A 9 1.17 5.45 -25.31
C SER A 9 1.33 6.32 -24.04
N GLN A 10 2.58 6.48 -23.59
CA GLN A 10 2.94 7.39 -22.51
C GLN A 10 2.87 8.85 -22.99
N PRO A 11 2.39 9.80 -22.16
CA PRO A 11 2.55 11.21 -22.42
C PRO A 11 4.04 11.59 -22.41
N ALA A 12 4.42 12.56 -23.27
CA ALA A 12 5.80 12.99 -23.51
C ALA A 12 6.35 13.85 -22.34
N GLY A 13 6.53 13.24 -21.17
CA GLY A 13 7.16 13.82 -19.98
C GLY A 13 8.25 12.91 -19.42
N THR A 14 9.19 13.47 -18.67
CA THR A 14 10.17 12.67 -17.94
C THR A 14 9.44 11.86 -16.87
N PRO A 15 9.54 10.53 -16.82
CA PRO A 15 8.84 9.73 -15.82
C PRO A 15 9.31 10.07 -14.40
N LEU A 16 8.42 9.95 -13.43
CA LEU A 16 8.73 10.06 -12.00
C LEU A 16 9.81 9.05 -11.62
N LEU A 17 9.58 7.78 -11.99
CA LEU A 17 10.51 6.68 -11.79
C LEU A 17 10.70 5.89 -13.08
N ALA A 18 11.94 5.51 -13.36
CA ALA A 18 12.25 4.52 -14.39
C ALA A 18 13.34 3.57 -13.88
N ALA A 19 12.97 2.30 -13.66
CA ALA A 19 13.88 1.23 -13.30
C ALA A 19 14.02 0.25 -14.46
N ARG A 20 15.25 -0.18 -14.77
CA ARG A 20 15.57 -1.13 -15.83
C ARG A 20 16.54 -2.18 -15.32
N GLY A 21 16.11 -3.43 -15.26
CA GLY A 21 16.89 -4.55 -14.77
C GLY A 21 17.48 -4.33 -13.38
N LEU A 22 16.77 -3.56 -12.53
CA LEU A 22 17.26 -3.13 -11.23
C LEU A 22 17.46 -4.32 -10.31
N THR A 23 18.71 -4.53 -9.88
CA THR A 23 19.08 -5.65 -9.01
C THR A 23 19.82 -5.15 -7.78
N VAL A 24 19.40 -5.66 -6.61
CA VAL A 24 20.05 -5.39 -5.33
C VAL A 24 20.30 -6.71 -4.60
N ARG A 25 21.56 -6.94 -4.21
CA ARG A 25 22.00 -8.15 -3.50
C ARG A 25 22.68 -7.80 -2.18
N PHE A 26 22.35 -8.57 -1.14
CA PHE A 26 23.00 -8.55 0.16
C PHE A 26 23.67 -9.92 0.40
N GLY A 27 24.95 -10.03 0.09
CA GLY A 27 25.65 -11.30 0.12
C GLY A 27 25.00 -12.32 -0.81
N LYS A 28 24.42 -13.38 -0.25
CA LYS A 28 23.72 -14.44 -1.01
C LYS A 28 22.24 -14.15 -1.28
N VAL A 29 21.66 -13.13 -0.64
CA VAL A 29 20.24 -12.79 -0.78
C VAL A 29 20.07 -11.77 -1.90
N THR A 30 19.25 -12.07 -2.89
CA THR A 30 18.82 -11.12 -3.91
C THR A 30 17.49 -10.51 -3.43
N ALA A 31 17.52 -9.22 -3.09
CA ALA A 31 16.34 -8.50 -2.58
C ALA A 31 15.53 -7.86 -3.70
N LEU A 32 16.19 -7.40 -4.78
CA LEU A 32 15.55 -7.01 -6.04
C LEU A 32 16.25 -7.79 -7.17
N ASP A 33 15.47 -8.34 -8.07
CA ASP A 33 15.96 -9.29 -9.08
C ASP A 33 15.49 -8.90 -10.50
N GLY A 34 16.22 -8.01 -11.12
CA GLY A 34 15.91 -7.55 -12.48
C GLY A 34 14.59 -6.79 -12.57
N LEU A 35 14.29 -5.92 -11.59
CA LEU A 35 13.04 -5.19 -11.54
C LEU A 35 12.98 -4.13 -12.63
N ASP A 36 11.90 -4.18 -13.44
CA ASP A 36 11.54 -3.19 -14.46
C ASP A 36 10.27 -2.47 -14.04
N LEU A 37 10.31 -1.13 -14.04
CA LEU A 37 9.18 -0.29 -13.64
C LEU A 37 9.30 1.09 -14.28
N THR A 38 8.16 1.62 -14.76
CA THR A 38 8.03 3.03 -15.12
C THR A 38 6.79 3.60 -14.45
N ALA A 39 6.93 4.74 -13.76
CA ALA A 39 5.83 5.48 -13.15
C ALA A 39 5.81 6.92 -13.67
N ALA A 40 4.61 7.45 -13.90
CA ALA A 40 4.41 8.83 -14.35
C ALA A 40 4.47 9.83 -13.19
N ASP A 41 4.65 11.12 -13.49
CA ASP A 41 4.50 12.23 -12.55
C ASP A 41 3.03 12.45 -12.17
N GLY A 42 2.79 13.14 -11.04
CA GLY A 42 1.47 13.58 -10.60
C GLY A 42 0.59 12.46 -10.05
N GLN A 43 1.19 11.38 -9.54
CA GLN A 43 0.48 10.19 -9.10
C GLN A 43 0.94 9.75 -7.70
N VAL A 44 0.03 9.07 -7.00
CA VAL A 44 0.35 8.23 -5.83
C VAL A 44 0.62 6.82 -6.33
N LEU A 45 1.87 6.40 -6.26
CA LEU A 45 2.31 5.05 -6.61
C LEU A 45 2.36 4.17 -5.36
N ALA A 46 1.53 3.14 -5.28
CA ALA A 46 1.64 2.12 -4.25
C ALA A 46 2.53 0.96 -4.70
N VAL A 47 3.48 0.57 -3.86
CA VAL A 47 4.32 -0.62 -4.02
C VAL A 47 3.83 -1.68 -3.04
N LEU A 48 3.17 -2.69 -3.56
CA LEU A 48 2.51 -3.77 -2.84
C LEU A 48 3.35 -5.03 -2.81
N GLY A 49 3.16 -5.85 -1.81
CA GLY A 49 3.81 -7.17 -1.73
C GLY A 49 3.91 -7.69 -0.31
N PRO A 50 4.20 -8.99 -0.12
CA PRO A 50 4.38 -9.57 1.19
C PRO A 50 5.63 -9.04 1.91
N ASN A 51 5.77 -9.39 3.18
CA ASN A 51 6.99 -9.09 3.91
C ASN A 51 8.17 -9.85 3.28
N GLY A 52 9.27 -9.15 3.06
CA GLY A 52 10.44 -9.72 2.38
C GLY A 52 10.41 -9.65 0.85
N ALA A 53 9.34 -9.15 0.22
CA ALA A 53 9.24 -9.03 -1.24
C ALA A 53 10.23 -8.05 -1.88
N GLY A 54 10.87 -7.17 -1.09
CA GLY A 54 11.83 -6.17 -1.59
C GLY A 54 11.35 -4.72 -1.53
N LYS A 55 10.14 -4.44 -1.06
CA LYS A 55 9.53 -3.07 -1.02
C LYS A 55 10.43 -2.03 -0.35
N THR A 56 10.82 -2.26 0.90
CA THR A 56 11.73 -1.36 1.65
C THR A 56 13.09 -1.21 0.96
N THR A 57 13.60 -2.28 0.33
CA THR A 57 14.84 -2.22 -0.45
C THR A 57 14.67 -1.30 -1.65
N PHE A 58 13.56 -1.40 -2.36
CA PHE A 58 13.25 -0.53 -3.50
C PHE A 58 13.17 0.94 -3.08
N VAL A 59 12.38 1.27 -2.04
CA VAL A 59 12.29 2.64 -1.50
C VAL A 59 13.66 3.18 -1.06
N ARG A 60 14.45 2.37 -0.36
CA ARG A 60 15.80 2.78 0.07
C ARG A 60 16.76 2.97 -1.11
N THR A 61 16.54 2.25 -2.21
CA THR A 61 17.32 2.45 -3.45
C THR A 61 16.93 3.75 -4.14
N ILE A 62 15.62 4.09 -4.21
CA ILE A 62 15.14 5.40 -4.68
C ILE A 62 15.73 6.51 -3.81
N ALA A 63 15.73 6.32 -2.49
CA ALA A 63 16.31 7.28 -1.53
C ALA A 63 17.84 7.37 -1.58
N THR A 64 18.50 6.65 -2.48
CA THR A 64 19.98 6.58 -2.60
C THR A 64 20.70 6.04 -1.36
N LEU A 65 19.97 5.39 -0.44
CA LEU A 65 20.53 4.77 0.76
C LEU A 65 21.13 3.39 0.48
N ILE A 66 20.68 2.73 -0.60
CA ILE A 66 21.21 1.46 -1.08
C ILE A 66 21.64 1.66 -2.53
N ARG A 67 22.87 1.25 -2.84
CA ARG A 67 23.39 1.27 -4.21
C ARG A 67 22.95 -0.01 -4.93
N PRO A 68 22.37 0.07 -6.14
CA PRO A 68 22.11 -1.10 -6.98
C PRO A 68 23.37 -1.93 -7.23
N THR A 69 23.22 -3.25 -7.30
CA THR A 69 24.26 -4.17 -7.72
C THR A 69 24.43 -4.13 -9.24
N SER A 70 23.29 -4.03 -9.96
CA SER A 70 23.24 -3.86 -11.42
C SER A 70 21.91 -3.22 -11.82
N GLY A 71 21.80 -2.87 -13.12
CA GLY A 71 20.63 -2.17 -13.65
C GLY A 71 20.71 -0.66 -13.43
N GLU A 72 19.64 0.03 -13.76
CA GLU A 72 19.52 1.48 -13.70
C GLU A 72 18.24 1.88 -12.97
N LEU A 73 18.31 2.95 -12.17
CA LEU A 73 17.15 3.60 -11.58
C LEU A 73 17.26 5.11 -11.74
N LEU A 74 16.28 5.69 -12.41
CA LEU A 74 16.14 7.13 -12.58
C LEU A 74 14.97 7.64 -11.74
N VAL A 75 15.19 8.75 -11.05
CA VAL A 75 14.17 9.52 -10.31
C VAL A 75 14.08 10.88 -11.00
N ARG A 76 12.92 11.18 -11.60
CA ARG A 76 12.73 12.42 -12.38
C ARG A 76 13.86 12.68 -13.39
N GLY A 77 14.30 11.60 -14.04
CA GLY A 77 15.41 11.63 -15.01
C GLY A 77 16.82 11.66 -14.41
N ARG A 78 16.98 11.68 -13.08
CA ARG A 78 18.27 11.67 -12.39
C ARG A 78 18.64 10.25 -11.98
N ASP A 79 19.83 9.82 -12.33
CA ASP A 79 20.37 8.51 -11.93
C ASP A 79 20.73 8.49 -10.44
N VAL A 80 20.16 7.51 -9.69
CA VAL A 80 20.33 7.40 -8.22
C VAL A 80 21.78 7.16 -7.80
N VAL A 81 22.67 6.70 -8.72
CA VAL A 81 24.08 6.46 -8.45
C VAL A 81 24.94 7.63 -8.90
N ARG A 82 24.72 8.14 -10.13
CA ARG A 82 25.55 9.19 -10.73
C ARG A 82 25.21 10.58 -10.21
N ASP A 83 23.93 10.86 -9.89
CA ASP A 83 23.45 12.14 -9.33
C ASP A 83 22.68 11.94 -8.02
N SER A 84 23.22 11.14 -7.12
CA SER A 84 22.59 10.85 -5.82
C SER A 84 22.33 12.12 -5.01
N ALA A 85 23.17 13.14 -5.12
CA ALA A 85 22.98 14.42 -4.44
C ALA A 85 21.79 15.22 -5.01
N GLY A 86 21.59 15.18 -6.34
CA GLY A 86 20.42 15.75 -7.00
C GLY A 86 19.14 15.05 -6.59
N VAL A 87 19.14 13.71 -6.60
CA VAL A 87 17.98 12.91 -6.15
C VAL A 87 17.62 13.25 -4.70
N ARG A 88 18.59 13.28 -3.77
CA ARG A 88 18.31 13.59 -2.35
C ARG A 88 17.74 14.99 -2.11
N ARG A 89 17.98 15.95 -3.00
CA ARG A 89 17.34 17.29 -2.89
C ARG A 89 15.87 17.28 -3.31
N ASP A 90 15.50 16.36 -4.19
CA ASP A 90 14.14 16.27 -4.74
C ASP A 90 13.22 15.36 -3.91
N ILE A 91 13.77 14.54 -2.99
CA ILE A 91 13.00 13.55 -2.22
C ILE A 91 12.87 13.90 -0.74
N GLY A 92 11.74 13.50 -0.15
CA GLY A 92 11.54 13.33 1.29
C GLY A 92 11.33 11.84 1.60
N LEU A 93 11.80 11.37 2.74
CA LEU A 93 11.61 9.99 3.18
C LEU A 93 11.06 9.95 4.60
N ALA A 94 9.88 9.35 4.75
CA ALA A 94 9.34 8.92 6.04
C ALA A 94 9.46 7.39 6.14
N GLY A 95 10.40 6.94 6.94
CA GLY A 95 10.68 5.51 7.14
C GLY A 95 9.76 4.86 8.17
N GLN A 96 10.03 3.58 8.50
CA GLN A 96 9.28 2.83 9.52
C GLN A 96 9.44 3.39 10.94
N PHE A 97 10.54 4.07 11.24
CA PHE A 97 10.81 4.66 12.55
C PHE A 97 10.74 6.17 12.45
N ALA A 98 9.94 6.78 13.32
CA ALA A 98 9.81 8.23 13.38
C ALA A 98 11.16 8.87 13.77
N ALA A 99 11.62 9.81 12.93
CA ALA A 99 12.85 10.57 13.15
C ALA A 99 12.60 11.82 14.01
N VAL A 100 11.74 11.71 15.03
CA VAL A 100 11.32 12.81 15.89
C VAL A 100 11.93 12.68 17.29
N GLU A 101 12.49 13.76 17.81
CA GLU A 101 13.04 13.83 19.16
C GLU A 101 11.92 14.03 20.19
N PRO A 102 11.66 13.04 21.08
CA PRO A 102 10.51 13.07 22.00
C PRO A 102 10.54 14.21 23.02
N THR A 103 11.71 14.74 23.34
CA THR A 103 11.90 15.79 24.33
C THR A 103 11.61 17.18 23.78
N MET A 104 11.63 17.34 22.46
CA MET A 104 11.32 18.57 21.73
C MET A 104 9.84 18.68 21.41
N THR A 105 9.35 19.89 21.20
CA THR A 105 8.00 20.13 20.67
C THR A 105 7.92 19.74 19.20
N GLY A 106 6.70 19.57 18.67
CA GLY A 106 6.52 19.31 17.24
C GLY A 106 7.15 20.40 16.37
N ARG A 107 6.95 21.66 16.74
CA ARG A 107 7.53 22.83 16.07
C ARG A 107 9.05 22.80 16.08
N GLU A 108 9.67 22.57 17.24
CA GLU A 108 11.13 22.47 17.35
C GLU A 108 11.72 21.35 16.51
N ASN A 109 11.05 20.18 16.46
CA ASN A 109 11.45 19.07 15.60
C ASN A 109 11.48 19.49 14.12
N LEU A 110 10.41 20.12 13.64
CA LEU A 110 10.32 20.58 12.25
C LEU A 110 11.32 21.71 11.95
N GLU A 111 11.47 22.69 12.83
CA GLU A 111 12.48 23.76 12.65
C GLU A 111 13.91 23.20 12.62
N MET A 112 14.23 22.26 13.50
CA MET A 112 15.52 21.58 13.52
C MET A 112 15.77 20.87 12.19
N THR A 113 14.80 20.08 11.71
CA THR A 113 14.90 19.35 10.45
C THR A 113 15.04 20.30 9.26
N ALA A 114 14.23 21.37 9.19
CA ALA A 114 14.34 22.38 8.14
C ALA A 114 15.76 23.01 8.10
N ARG A 115 16.37 23.22 9.25
CA ARG A 115 17.74 23.73 9.33
C ARG A 115 18.79 22.73 8.87
N LEU A 116 18.57 21.42 9.11
CA LEU A 116 19.42 20.36 8.58
C LEU A 116 19.35 20.29 7.04
N PHE A 117 18.21 20.64 6.45
CA PHE A 117 18.06 20.83 4.99
C PHE A 117 18.72 22.13 4.47
N GLY A 118 19.34 22.93 5.33
CA GLY A 118 20.07 24.15 4.95
C GLY A 118 19.23 25.42 4.95
N HIS A 119 17.98 25.39 5.41
CA HIS A 119 17.16 26.60 5.53
C HIS A 119 17.74 27.58 6.56
N GLY A 120 17.74 28.88 6.23
CA GLY A 120 18.00 29.93 7.18
C GLY A 120 16.88 30.02 8.23
N ARG A 121 17.11 30.72 9.36
CA ARG A 121 16.16 30.81 10.48
C ARG A 121 14.73 31.22 10.07
N VAL A 122 14.63 32.23 9.22
CA VAL A 122 13.31 32.75 8.77
C VAL A 122 12.61 31.74 7.90
N THR A 123 13.31 31.21 6.90
CA THR A 123 12.76 30.20 5.97
C THR A 123 12.37 28.91 6.69
N ALA A 124 13.19 28.47 7.67
CA ALA A 124 12.87 27.28 8.48
C ALA A 124 11.55 27.46 9.25
N ARG A 125 11.33 28.62 9.87
CA ARG A 125 10.07 28.93 10.57
C ARG A 125 8.88 28.99 9.62
N GLN A 126 9.04 29.57 8.43
CA GLN A 126 7.99 29.64 7.42
C GLN A 126 7.63 28.23 6.92
N ALA A 127 8.64 27.43 6.55
CA ALA A 127 8.43 26.04 6.12
C ALA A 127 7.75 25.21 7.22
N THR A 128 8.19 25.36 8.47
CA THR A 128 7.58 24.68 9.63
C THR A 128 6.13 25.08 9.82
N ALA A 129 5.79 26.38 9.74
CA ALA A 129 4.41 26.83 9.87
C ALA A 129 3.52 26.24 8.76
N ALA A 130 3.97 26.29 7.52
CA ALA A 130 3.24 25.72 6.38
C ALA A 130 2.99 24.22 6.56
N VAL A 131 3.97 23.45 7.01
CA VAL A 131 3.84 22.01 7.24
C VAL A 131 2.91 21.70 8.42
N ILE A 132 2.97 22.49 9.51
CA ILE A 132 2.04 22.37 10.64
C ILE A 132 0.59 22.55 10.19
N ASP A 133 0.33 23.55 9.36
CA ASP A 133 -1.01 23.83 8.82
C ASP A 133 -1.45 22.72 7.88
N GLN A 134 -0.59 22.32 6.94
CA GLN A 134 -0.86 21.28 5.94
C GLN A 134 -1.20 19.92 6.56
N LEU A 135 -0.57 19.58 7.68
CA LEU A 135 -0.76 18.30 8.38
C LEU A 135 -1.71 18.40 9.58
N SER A 136 -2.39 19.56 9.77
CA SER A 136 -3.34 19.80 10.88
C SER A 136 -2.73 19.48 12.26
N LEU A 137 -1.49 19.96 12.47
CA LEU A 137 -0.75 19.76 13.73
C LEU A 137 -0.84 20.97 14.67
N GLY A 138 -1.60 22.03 14.31
CA GLY A 138 -1.62 23.30 15.03
C GLY A 138 -1.88 23.19 16.53
N GLU A 139 -2.86 22.37 16.93
CA GLU A 139 -3.25 22.20 18.35
C GLU A 139 -2.16 21.54 19.21
N VAL A 140 -1.25 20.78 18.59
CA VAL A 140 -0.23 20.00 19.31
C VAL A 140 1.19 20.46 19.02
N ALA A 141 1.38 21.40 18.07
CA ALA A 141 2.70 21.82 17.59
C ALA A 141 3.65 22.28 18.71
N ASP A 142 3.12 22.92 19.73
CA ASP A 142 3.91 23.49 20.85
C ASP A 142 3.96 22.57 22.09
N ARG A 143 3.41 21.33 21.97
CA ARG A 143 3.57 20.27 22.98
C ARG A 143 4.77 19.39 22.66
N ARG A 144 5.35 18.72 23.67
CA ARG A 144 6.44 17.75 23.47
C ARG A 144 5.94 16.58 22.64
N SER A 145 6.68 16.20 21.59
CA SER A 145 6.29 15.12 20.66
C SER A 145 6.20 13.75 21.34
N GLY A 146 6.89 13.56 22.46
CA GLY A 146 6.75 12.36 23.29
C GLY A 146 5.35 12.15 23.87
N THR A 147 4.51 13.21 23.93
CA THR A 147 3.11 13.14 24.42
C THR A 147 2.09 12.98 23.31
N TYR A 148 2.52 12.85 22.07
CA TYR A 148 1.63 12.72 20.91
C TYR A 148 1.01 11.32 20.83
N SER A 149 -0.22 11.24 20.27
CA SER A 149 -0.79 9.96 19.83
C SER A 149 0.06 9.34 18.72
N GLY A 150 -0.16 8.06 18.40
CA GLY A 150 0.50 7.40 17.30
C GLY A 150 0.30 8.14 15.97
N GLY A 151 -0.94 8.54 15.66
CA GLY A 151 -1.28 9.29 14.46
C GLY A 151 -0.65 10.69 14.42
N GLN A 152 -0.69 11.43 15.54
CA GLN A 152 -0.02 12.74 15.64
C GLN A 152 1.49 12.63 15.44
N ARG A 153 2.12 11.63 16.04
CA ARG A 153 3.55 11.38 15.87
C ARG A 153 3.88 11.01 14.42
N ARG A 154 3.05 10.19 13.78
CA ARG A 154 3.24 9.81 12.38
C ARG A 154 3.07 11.00 11.43
N ARG A 155 2.08 11.86 11.67
CA ARG A 155 1.93 13.12 10.91
C ARG A 155 3.11 14.07 11.13
N LEU A 156 3.66 14.14 12.33
CA LEU A 156 4.87 14.94 12.59
C LEU A 156 6.09 14.38 11.85
N ASP A 157 6.25 13.06 11.77
CA ASP A 157 7.31 12.39 11.02
C ASP A 157 7.17 12.64 9.50
N LEU A 158 5.94 12.58 8.97
CA LEU A 158 5.65 13.06 7.62
C LEU A 158 6.09 14.51 7.43
N GLY A 159 5.75 15.37 8.38
CA GLY A 159 6.13 16.78 8.36
C GLY A 159 7.65 16.99 8.31
N ALA A 160 8.40 16.18 9.05
CA ALA A 160 9.86 16.24 9.02
C ALA A 160 10.43 15.91 7.62
N SER A 161 9.78 15.04 6.86
CA SER A 161 10.17 14.73 5.49
C SER A 161 9.77 15.81 4.46
N LEU A 162 8.82 16.68 4.82
CA LEU A 162 8.26 17.72 3.94
C LEU A 162 8.94 19.09 4.08
N VAL A 163 9.51 19.42 5.24
CA VAL A 163 10.06 20.76 5.50
C VAL A 163 11.19 21.17 4.56
N GLY A 164 11.83 20.20 3.89
CA GLY A 164 12.81 20.42 2.82
C GLY A 164 12.20 20.86 1.49
N GLY A 165 10.88 20.79 1.33
CA GLY A 165 10.18 21.08 0.08
C GLY A 165 10.42 20.03 -1.01
N PRO A 166 10.33 18.72 -0.71
CA PRO A 166 10.59 17.67 -1.69
C PRO A 166 9.52 17.69 -2.80
N ARG A 167 9.90 17.24 -4.00
CA ARG A 167 8.98 16.99 -5.11
C ARG A 167 8.40 15.58 -5.07
N LEU A 168 9.14 14.65 -4.48
CA LEU A 168 8.75 13.25 -4.31
C LEU A 168 8.83 12.85 -2.84
N LEU A 169 7.74 12.35 -2.29
CA LEU A 169 7.66 11.83 -0.94
C LEU A 169 7.68 10.30 -0.97
N LEU A 170 8.61 9.72 -0.25
CA LEU A 170 8.74 8.26 -0.08
C LEU A 170 8.20 7.87 1.29
N LEU A 171 7.23 6.98 1.33
CA LEU A 171 6.57 6.50 2.54
C LEU A 171 6.77 4.98 2.67
N ASP A 172 7.58 4.56 3.64
CA ASP A 172 7.83 3.13 3.87
C ASP A 172 6.91 2.63 4.99
N GLU A 173 5.81 1.95 4.59
CA GLU A 173 4.76 1.41 5.46
C GLU A 173 4.17 2.47 6.42
N PRO A 174 3.56 3.56 5.90
CA PRO A 174 3.24 4.75 6.69
C PRO A 174 2.23 4.53 7.83
N THR A 175 1.39 3.50 7.77
CA THR A 175 0.32 3.27 8.75
C THR A 175 0.51 2.01 9.59
N THR A 176 1.65 1.32 9.45
CA THR A 176 1.93 0.11 10.22
C THR A 176 1.93 0.39 11.72
N GLY A 177 1.16 -0.43 12.47
CA GLY A 177 1.03 -0.32 13.92
C GLY A 177 0.10 0.79 14.42
N LEU A 178 -0.63 1.48 13.54
CA LEU A 178 -1.63 2.46 13.90
C LEU A 178 -3.02 1.82 14.07
N ASP A 179 -3.81 2.39 14.97
CA ASP A 179 -5.23 2.07 15.08
C ASP A 179 -6.02 2.60 13.86
N PRO A 180 -7.25 2.10 13.60
CA PRO A 180 -8.01 2.49 12.41
C PRO A 180 -8.34 3.99 12.31
N ALA A 181 -8.48 4.70 13.42
CA ALA A 181 -8.76 6.14 13.41
C ALA A 181 -7.48 6.91 13.01
N SER A 182 -6.34 6.60 13.64
CA SER A 182 -5.03 7.18 13.33
C SER A 182 -4.61 6.89 11.89
N ARG A 183 -4.94 5.70 11.35
CA ARG A 183 -4.67 5.34 9.96
C ARG A 183 -5.39 6.29 9.00
N ARG A 184 -6.69 6.55 9.22
CA ARG A 184 -7.46 7.49 8.39
C ARG A 184 -6.87 8.91 8.42
N GLU A 185 -6.45 9.39 9.60
CA GLU A 185 -5.79 10.70 9.70
C GLU A 185 -4.52 10.80 8.85
N VAL A 186 -3.73 9.72 8.78
CA VAL A 186 -2.54 9.65 7.91
C VAL A 186 -2.94 9.61 6.44
N TRP A 187 -3.97 8.85 6.08
CA TRP A 187 -4.48 8.81 4.70
C TRP A 187 -4.98 10.17 4.23
N ASP A 188 -5.73 10.90 5.08
CA ASP A 188 -6.19 12.25 4.76
C ASP A 188 -5.02 13.22 4.55
N ALA A 189 -3.96 13.09 5.35
CA ALA A 189 -2.75 13.87 5.16
C ALA A 189 -2.06 13.55 3.82
N VAL A 190 -1.94 12.26 3.47
CA VAL A 190 -1.36 11.82 2.18
C VAL A 190 -2.17 12.34 0.99
N ARG A 191 -3.52 12.26 1.05
CA ARG A 191 -4.40 12.82 0.00
C ARG A 191 -4.22 14.34 -0.15
N THR A 192 -4.12 15.05 0.97
CA THR A 192 -3.91 16.51 0.95
C THR A 192 -2.58 16.85 0.28
N LEU A 193 -1.52 16.09 0.55
CA LEU A 193 -0.21 16.27 -0.08
C LEU A 193 -0.24 15.98 -1.58
N ALA A 194 -0.88 14.89 -1.99
CA ALA A 194 -1.04 14.53 -3.40
C ALA A 194 -1.85 15.60 -4.16
N ALA A 195 -2.96 16.06 -3.59
CA ALA A 195 -3.79 17.13 -4.16
C ALA A 195 -3.04 18.48 -4.28
N ALA A 196 -2.04 18.72 -3.42
CA ALA A 196 -1.15 19.86 -3.50
C ALA A 196 -0.02 19.71 -4.55
N GLY A 197 0.03 18.57 -5.27
CA GLY A 197 0.98 18.31 -6.35
C GLY A 197 2.30 17.67 -5.91
N THR A 198 2.35 17.08 -4.71
CA THR A 198 3.49 16.26 -4.28
C THR A 198 3.35 14.86 -4.85
N ASP A 199 4.36 14.38 -5.60
CA ASP A 199 4.42 12.99 -6.01
C ASP A 199 4.65 12.10 -4.79
N ILE A 200 4.00 10.93 -4.75
CA ILE A 200 4.11 10.03 -3.60
C ILE A 200 4.40 8.61 -4.07
N VAL A 201 5.39 7.98 -3.47
CA VAL A 201 5.63 6.53 -3.54
C VAL A 201 5.45 5.97 -2.15
N LEU A 202 4.47 5.12 -1.95
CA LEU A 202 4.25 4.45 -0.68
C LEU A 202 4.44 2.93 -0.81
N THR A 203 5.07 2.32 0.17
CA THR A 203 5.04 0.87 0.31
C THR A 203 4.00 0.48 1.33
N THR A 204 3.30 -0.60 1.08
CA THR A 204 2.37 -1.16 2.05
C THR A 204 2.17 -2.66 1.82
N HIS A 205 1.77 -3.35 2.86
CA HIS A 205 1.20 -4.70 2.80
C HIS A 205 -0.32 -4.67 3.09
N TYR A 206 -0.86 -3.49 3.40
CA TYR A 206 -2.30 -3.25 3.55
C TYR A 206 -2.88 -2.87 2.19
N LEU A 207 -3.69 -3.74 1.64
CA LEU A 207 -4.26 -3.55 0.30
C LEU A 207 -5.39 -2.52 0.30
N ASP A 208 -6.07 -2.34 1.44
CA ASP A 208 -7.03 -1.26 1.68
C ASP A 208 -6.38 0.14 1.63
N GLU A 209 -5.12 0.26 2.09
CA GLU A 209 -4.37 1.52 2.00
C GLU A 209 -4.06 1.89 0.54
N ALA A 210 -3.64 0.92 -0.27
CA ALA A 210 -3.40 1.15 -1.69
C ALA A 210 -4.70 1.45 -2.43
N ASP A 211 -5.79 0.78 -2.08
CA ASP A 211 -7.11 0.98 -2.67
C ASP A 211 -7.64 2.39 -2.44
N GLU A 212 -7.34 2.94 -1.26
CA GLU A 212 -7.79 4.24 -0.82
C GLU A 212 -6.94 5.41 -1.32
N LEU A 213 -5.63 5.19 -1.51
CA LEU A 213 -4.67 6.25 -1.77
C LEU A 213 -4.06 6.25 -3.18
N ALA A 214 -3.93 5.07 -3.81
CA ALA A 214 -3.11 4.95 -5.00
C ALA A 214 -3.88 5.19 -6.30
N ASP A 215 -3.28 5.96 -7.19
CA ASP A 215 -3.71 6.05 -8.59
C ASP A 215 -3.17 4.85 -9.38
N HIS A 216 -1.94 4.45 -9.07
CA HIS A 216 -1.23 3.34 -9.71
C HIS A 216 -0.63 2.42 -8.65
N ALA A 217 -0.66 1.12 -8.90
CA ALA A 217 -0.07 0.14 -8.01
C ALA A 217 0.86 -0.81 -8.76
N VAL A 218 1.93 -1.21 -8.07
CA VAL A 218 2.91 -2.20 -8.52
C VAL A 218 2.99 -3.29 -7.47
N VAL A 219 2.77 -4.51 -7.88
CA VAL A 219 2.90 -5.68 -7.02
C VAL A 219 4.29 -6.28 -7.19
N ILE A 220 5.03 -6.34 -6.09
CA ILE A 220 6.37 -6.95 -6.05
C ILE A 220 6.30 -8.25 -5.25
N ASP A 221 6.85 -9.31 -5.84
CA ASP A 221 7.07 -10.58 -5.15
C ASP A 221 8.46 -11.11 -5.48
N HIS A 222 9.16 -11.64 -4.47
CA HIS A 222 10.53 -12.14 -4.60
C HIS A 222 11.48 -11.21 -5.37
N GLY A 223 11.35 -9.89 -5.16
CA GLY A 223 12.18 -8.86 -5.79
C GLY A 223 11.83 -8.54 -7.24
N ARG A 224 10.75 -9.08 -7.79
CA ARG A 224 10.30 -8.87 -9.17
C ARG A 224 8.93 -8.21 -9.22
N VAL A 225 8.67 -7.41 -10.25
CA VAL A 225 7.33 -6.91 -10.52
C VAL A 225 6.51 -8.04 -11.14
N ILE A 226 5.40 -8.40 -10.51
CA ILE A 226 4.46 -9.43 -10.99
C ILE A 226 3.21 -8.82 -11.62
N ALA A 227 2.84 -7.59 -11.24
CA ALA A 227 1.77 -6.84 -11.86
C ALA A 227 1.99 -5.32 -11.67
N SER A 228 1.52 -4.53 -12.62
CA SER A 228 1.55 -3.06 -12.57
C SER A 228 0.38 -2.50 -13.38
N GLY A 229 -0.29 -1.47 -12.87
CA GLY A 229 -1.40 -0.79 -13.53
C GLY A 229 -2.11 0.16 -12.58
N THR A 230 -3.13 0.85 -13.06
CA THR A 230 -4.05 1.55 -12.17
C THR A 230 -4.73 0.55 -11.24
N VAL A 231 -5.14 1.00 -10.06
CA VAL A 231 -5.87 0.14 -9.11
C VAL A 231 -7.10 -0.50 -9.77
N SER A 232 -7.79 0.26 -10.63
CA SER A 232 -8.95 -0.25 -11.39
C SER A 232 -8.57 -1.32 -12.42
N GLU A 233 -7.45 -1.15 -13.13
CA GLU A 233 -6.95 -2.14 -14.10
C GLU A 233 -6.52 -3.43 -13.41
N LEU A 234 -5.82 -3.34 -12.27
CA LEU A 234 -5.42 -4.51 -11.51
C LEU A 234 -6.64 -5.29 -11.01
N LYS A 235 -7.67 -4.60 -10.51
CA LYS A 235 -8.94 -5.23 -10.13
C LYS A 235 -9.67 -5.86 -11.32
N ALA A 236 -9.69 -5.18 -12.46
CA ALA A 236 -10.29 -5.70 -13.69
C ALA A 236 -9.50 -6.86 -14.29
N GLY A 237 -8.19 -6.94 -14.03
CA GLY A 237 -7.31 -8.00 -14.52
C GLY A 237 -7.66 -9.40 -14.03
N ILE A 238 -8.38 -9.54 -12.90
CA ILE A 238 -8.99 -10.80 -12.47
C ILE A 238 -10.15 -11.20 -13.42
N GLY A 239 -10.76 -10.22 -14.12
CA GLY A 239 -11.78 -10.45 -15.14
C GLY A 239 -13.10 -11.00 -14.62
N GLN A 240 -13.33 -11.03 -13.31
CA GLN A 240 -14.47 -11.66 -12.67
C GLN A 240 -14.96 -10.82 -11.51
N ASP A 241 -16.29 -10.64 -11.42
CA ASP A 241 -16.92 -10.08 -10.24
C ASP A 241 -16.86 -11.07 -9.06
N VAL A 242 -17.12 -10.59 -7.87
CA VAL A 242 -17.23 -11.39 -6.64
C VAL A 242 -18.70 -11.43 -6.22
N ILE A 243 -19.24 -12.62 -6.00
CA ILE A 243 -20.48 -12.75 -5.24
C ILE A 243 -20.11 -12.71 -3.76
N GLU A 244 -20.73 -11.79 -3.04
CA GLU A 244 -20.60 -11.67 -1.59
C GLU A 244 -21.99 -11.73 -0.96
N MET A 245 -22.13 -12.50 0.13
CA MET A 245 -23.37 -12.60 0.89
C MET A 245 -23.11 -12.57 2.39
N THR A 246 -24.06 -12.01 3.13
CA THR A 246 -24.11 -12.06 4.59
C THR A 246 -25.19 -13.06 5.01
N VAL A 247 -24.79 -14.15 5.65
CA VAL A 247 -25.69 -15.24 6.04
C VAL A 247 -26.38 -14.89 7.35
N ALA A 248 -27.73 -15.02 7.42
CA ALA A 248 -28.49 -14.66 8.62
C ALA A 248 -28.16 -15.56 9.82
N ASP A 249 -28.01 -16.88 9.59
CA ASP A 249 -27.65 -17.85 10.64
C ASP A 249 -26.20 -18.33 10.45
N PRO A 250 -25.32 -18.13 11.43
CA PRO A 250 -23.95 -18.62 11.37
C PRO A 250 -23.83 -20.14 11.10
N ALA A 251 -24.80 -20.93 11.55
CA ALA A 251 -24.80 -22.38 11.32
C ALA A 251 -24.97 -22.76 9.84
N ALA A 252 -25.59 -21.89 9.04
CA ALA A 252 -25.79 -22.11 7.60
C ALA A 252 -24.60 -21.68 6.74
N MET A 253 -23.57 -21.08 7.29
CA MET A 253 -22.42 -20.56 6.52
C MET A 253 -21.71 -21.63 5.68
N THR A 254 -21.53 -22.83 6.25
CA THR A 254 -20.89 -23.94 5.51
C THR A 254 -21.72 -24.35 4.31
N LEU A 255 -23.03 -24.45 4.47
CA LEU A 255 -23.96 -24.81 3.38
C LEU A 255 -23.99 -23.70 2.32
N ALA A 256 -24.09 -22.43 2.73
CA ALA A 256 -24.02 -21.29 1.82
C ALA A 256 -22.71 -21.28 1.00
N GLY A 257 -21.59 -21.60 1.67
CA GLY A 257 -20.28 -21.75 1.01
C GLY A 257 -20.26 -22.89 -0.01
N GLN A 258 -20.84 -24.04 0.31
CA GLN A 258 -20.94 -25.16 -0.63
C GLN A 258 -21.81 -24.82 -1.86
N ILE A 259 -22.93 -24.13 -1.66
CA ILE A 259 -23.78 -23.65 -2.74
C ILE A 259 -23.01 -22.70 -3.64
N LEU A 260 -22.33 -21.72 -3.04
CA LEU A 260 -21.53 -20.75 -3.80
C LEU A 260 -20.41 -21.42 -4.58
N ALA A 261 -19.67 -22.37 -3.98
CA ALA A 261 -18.63 -23.15 -4.65
C ALA A 261 -19.19 -23.97 -5.84
N GLY A 262 -20.35 -24.58 -5.65
CA GLY A 262 -21.00 -25.39 -6.69
C GLY A 262 -21.42 -24.61 -7.94
N VAL A 263 -21.85 -23.36 -7.74
CA VAL A 263 -22.25 -22.47 -8.85
C VAL A 263 -21.08 -21.81 -9.53
N THR A 264 -20.11 -21.32 -8.72
CA THR A 264 -18.99 -20.50 -9.23
C THR A 264 -17.78 -21.32 -9.65
N ALA A 265 -17.69 -22.56 -9.21
CA ALA A 265 -16.49 -23.42 -9.34
C ALA A 265 -15.20 -22.71 -8.85
N SER A 266 -15.35 -21.77 -7.92
CA SER A 266 -14.27 -20.94 -7.37
C SER A 266 -14.06 -21.25 -5.90
N GLN A 267 -12.89 -20.89 -5.39
CA GLN A 267 -12.60 -21.01 -3.96
C GLN A 267 -13.47 -20.05 -3.15
N VAL A 268 -14.08 -20.56 -2.09
CA VAL A 268 -14.98 -19.79 -1.22
C VAL A 268 -14.23 -19.29 0.00
N ARG A 269 -14.41 -18.03 0.30
CA ARG A 269 -13.89 -17.36 1.49
C ARG A 269 -15.01 -17.27 2.54
N LEU A 270 -14.71 -17.68 3.76
CA LEU A 270 -15.63 -17.62 4.89
C LEU A 270 -15.08 -16.69 5.96
N ASP A 271 -15.83 -15.63 6.31
CA ASP A 271 -15.57 -14.75 7.44
C ASP A 271 -16.64 -14.99 8.51
N ALA A 272 -16.30 -15.82 9.49
CA ALA A 272 -17.23 -16.17 10.55
C ALA A 272 -17.59 -14.97 11.44
N GLY A 273 -16.69 -14.01 11.62
CA GLY A 273 -16.92 -12.82 12.44
C GLY A 273 -17.95 -11.88 11.83
N ALA A 274 -17.90 -11.70 10.53
CA ALA A 274 -18.82 -10.88 9.75
C ALA A 274 -20.02 -11.68 9.20
N ARG A 275 -20.11 -12.98 9.41
CA ARG A 275 -21.08 -13.91 8.79
C ARG A 275 -21.07 -13.84 7.26
N ARG A 276 -19.93 -13.55 6.66
CA ARG A 276 -19.78 -13.26 5.24
C ARG A 276 -19.21 -14.45 4.49
N VAL A 277 -19.78 -14.71 3.31
CA VAL A 277 -19.36 -15.75 2.37
C VAL A 277 -19.12 -15.09 1.03
N SER A 278 -17.98 -15.32 0.40
CA SER A 278 -17.64 -14.71 -0.90
C SER A 278 -16.86 -15.67 -1.79
N ALA A 279 -17.03 -15.52 -3.11
CA ALA A 279 -16.22 -16.21 -4.13
C ALA A 279 -16.19 -15.41 -5.42
N LEU A 280 -15.14 -15.62 -6.24
CA LEU A 280 -15.10 -15.13 -7.61
C LEU A 280 -16.24 -15.76 -8.42
N ALA A 281 -16.90 -14.94 -9.24
CA ALA A 281 -18.09 -15.33 -10.01
C ALA A 281 -17.88 -15.12 -11.51
N PRO A 282 -17.23 -16.08 -12.21
CA PRO A 282 -16.97 -15.99 -13.65
C PRO A 282 -18.22 -15.75 -14.50
N GLY A 283 -19.38 -16.20 -14.00
CA GLY A 283 -20.66 -16.02 -14.65
C GLY A 283 -21.37 -14.69 -14.38
N GLY A 284 -20.79 -13.80 -13.54
CA GLY A 284 -21.36 -12.50 -13.20
C GLY A 284 -22.81 -12.56 -12.74
N PRO A 285 -23.73 -11.74 -13.33
CA PRO A 285 -25.13 -11.68 -12.93
C PRO A 285 -25.88 -13.03 -13.06
N ALA A 286 -25.50 -13.88 -14.02
CA ALA A 286 -26.13 -15.19 -14.20
C ALA A 286 -25.75 -16.14 -13.04
N ALA A 287 -24.49 -16.11 -12.59
CA ALA A 287 -24.06 -16.88 -11.43
C ALA A 287 -24.77 -16.40 -10.16
N LEU A 288 -24.94 -15.08 -9.97
CA LEU A 288 -25.68 -14.54 -8.85
C LEU A 288 -27.12 -15.03 -8.81
N ALA A 289 -27.81 -14.99 -9.96
CA ALA A 289 -29.20 -15.50 -10.07
C ALA A 289 -29.30 -17.01 -9.72
N ALA A 290 -28.34 -17.82 -10.18
CA ALA A 290 -28.27 -19.23 -9.85
C ALA A 290 -28.05 -19.47 -8.35
N VAL A 291 -27.11 -18.71 -7.73
CA VAL A 291 -26.83 -18.80 -6.28
C VAL A 291 -28.10 -18.47 -5.48
N ILE A 292 -28.84 -17.41 -5.84
CA ILE A 292 -30.07 -17.01 -5.14
C ILE A 292 -31.10 -18.19 -5.21
N GLY A 293 -31.32 -18.78 -6.38
CA GLY A 293 -32.23 -19.90 -6.52
C GLY A 293 -31.83 -21.09 -5.64
N TRP A 294 -30.55 -21.46 -5.59
CA TRP A 294 -30.10 -22.59 -4.78
C TRP A 294 -30.14 -22.30 -3.28
N LEU A 295 -29.97 -21.04 -2.87
CA LEU A 295 -30.15 -20.64 -1.46
C LEU A 295 -31.62 -20.73 -1.03
N GLU A 296 -32.55 -20.33 -1.91
CA GLU A 296 -34.00 -20.47 -1.68
C GLU A 296 -34.39 -21.94 -1.56
N ASP A 297 -33.97 -22.80 -2.49
CA ASP A 297 -34.24 -24.24 -2.50
C ASP A 297 -33.71 -24.94 -1.23
N ALA A 298 -32.56 -24.49 -0.73
CA ALA A 298 -31.91 -24.99 0.48
C ALA A 298 -32.44 -24.34 1.78
N ALA A 299 -33.39 -23.41 1.70
CA ALA A 299 -33.94 -22.64 2.80
C ALA A 299 -32.85 -21.88 3.61
N VAL A 300 -31.77 -21.48 2.95
CA VAL A 300 -30.69 -20.67 3.55
C VAL A 300 -31.07 -19.18 3.48
N ARG A 301 -31.25 -18.55 4.63
CA ARG A 301 -31.55 -17.11 4.69
C ARG A 301 -30.27 -16.28 4.63
N VAL A 302 -30.29 -15.25 3.79
CA VAL A 302 -29.24 -14.25 3.69
C VAL A 302 -29.81 -12.88 4.00
N ASP A 303 -29.06 -12.06 4.77
CA ASP A 303 -29.41 -10.68 5.08
C ASP A 303 -29.15 -9.78 3.87
N GLU A 304 -28.07 -10.06 3.13
CA GLU A 304 -27.62 -9.32 1.97
C GLU A 304 -26.90 -10.26 1.00
N ILE A 305 -27.09 -10.06 -0.30
CA ILE A 305 -26.33 -10.73 -1.37
C ILE A 305 -26.17 -9.80 -2.55
N GLY A 306 -25.00 -9.79 -3.16
CA GLY A 306 -24.74 -8.95 -4.33
C GLY A 306 -23.47 -9.31 -5.07
N LEU A 307 -23.31 -8.66 -6.23
CA LEU A 307 -22.06 -8.64 -6.99
C LEU A 307 -21.27 -7.40 -6.61
N ARG A 308 -19.99 -7.57 -6.39
CA ARG A 308 -19.03 -6.47 -6.25
C ARG A 308 -17.78 -6.72 -7.09
N ARG A 309 -17.06 -5.67 -7.38
CA ARG A 309 -15.73 -5.83 -7.98
C ARG A 309 -14.76 -6.45 -6.98
N PRO A 310 -13.74 -7.19 -7.46
CA PRO A 310 -12.71 -7.74 -6.60
C PRO A 310 -11.99 -6.62 -5.82
N THR A 311 -11.52 -6.97 -4.63
CA THR A 311 -10.59 -6.15 -3.86
C THR A 311 -9.15 -6.38 -4.35
N LEU A 312 -8.23 -5.49 -3.99
CA LEU A 312 -6.80 -5.73 -4.23
C LEU A 312 -6.28 -6.97 -3.50
N ASP A 313 -6.90 -7.37 -2.35
CA ASP A 313 -6.58 -8.62 -1.66
C ASP A 313 -6.81 -9.85 -2.56
N GLU A 314 -7.92 -9.86 -3.26
CA GLU A 314 -8.27 -10.95 -4.18
C GLU A 314 -7.36 -10.96 -5.41
N VAL A 315 -6.99 -9.76 -5.92
CA VAL A 315 -5.97 -9.62 -6.97
C VAL A 315 -4.65 -10.23 -6.51
N PHE A 316 -4.20 -9.84 -5.33
CA PHE A 316 -2.92 -10.26 -4.78
C PHE A 316 -2.85 -11.78 -4.59
N LEU A 317 -3.88 -12.39 -3.98
CA LEU A 317 -3.96 -13.84 -3.77
C LEU A 317 -3.94 -14.61 -5.11
N THR A 318 -4.63 -14.09 -6.13
CA THR A 318 -4.64 -14.71 -7.46
C THR A 318 -3.27 -14.64 -8.14
N LEU A 319 -2.54 -13.53 -7.98
CA LEU A 319 -1.25 -13.31 -8.61
C LEU A 319 -0.10 -14.06 -7.92
N THR A 320 -0.15 -14.20 -6.59
CA THR A 320 0.93 -14.86 -5.82
C THR A 320 0.75 -16.37 -5.70
N GLY A 321 -0.38 -16.93 -6.13
CA GLY A 321 -0.65 -18.36 -6.04
C GLY A 321 -0.72 -18.88 -4.59
N ASP A 322 -0.90 -17.99 -3.62
CA ASP A 322 -0.91 -18.34 -2.19
C ASP A 322 -2.30 -18.91 -1.79
N GLU A 323 -2.73 -19.96 -2.47
CA GLU A 323 -3.90 -20.77 -2.09
C GLU A 323 -3.71 -21.54 -0.76
N ALA A 324 -2.55 -21.42 -0.09
CA ALA A 324 -2.12 -22.33 0.96
C ALA A 324 -1.71 -21.67 2.29
N ARG A 325 -2.22 -20.48 2.68
CA ARG A 325 -1.99 -19.95 4.04
C ARG A 325 -3.24 -19.42 4.71
N THR A 326 -4.20 -20.31 4.96
CA THR A 326 -5.13 -20.14 6.08
C THR A 326 -4.31 -20.35 7.37
N PRO A 327 -4.30 -19.41 8.33
CA PRO A 327 -3.68 -19.68 9.62
C PRO A 327 -4.45 -20.83 10.29
N ALA A 328 -3.79 -21.96 10.46
CA ALA A 328 -4.29 -23.07 11.27
C ALA A 328 -4.59 -22.51 12.66
N VAL A 329 -5.84 -22.53 13.04
CA VAL A 329 -6.28 -22.32 14.43
C VAL A 329 -5.52 -23.33 15.26
N ALA A 330 -4.56 -22.85 16.06
CA ALA A 330 -3.85 -23.66 17.03
C ALA A 330 -4.87 -24.18 18.05
N GLY A 331 -5.27 -25.43 17.86
CA GLY A 331 -6.06 -26.17 18.81
C GLY A 331 -5.28 -26.27 20.12
N GLN A 332 -5.77 -25.60 21.13
CA GLN A 332 -5.37 -25.87 22.51
C GLN A 332 -5.78 -27.29 22.87
N THR A 333 -4.85 -28.21 22.79
CA THR A 333 -4.97 -29.50 23.49
C THR A 333 -4.53 -29.29 24.93
N ASN A 334 -5.51 -29.06 25.79
CA ASN A 334 -5.38 -29.37 27.21
C ASN A 334 -5.06 -30.85 27.39
N GLY A 335 -3.86 -31.15 27.79
CA GLY A 335 -3.39 -32.44 28.26
C GLY A 335 -3.02 -32.36 29.73
N SER A 336 -4.01 -32.51 30.59
CA SER A 336 -3.82 -32.89 31.98
C SER A 336 -3.21 -34.29 31.99
N MET A 337 -2.14 -34.49 32.76
CA MET A 337 -1.97 -35.58 33.74
C MET A 337 -0.50 -35.80 34.12
N ARG A 338 -0.33 -35.66 35.37
CA ARG A 338 0.57 -36.24 36.39
C ARG A 338 1.84 -35.51 36.73
#